data_5d644eb25c2725b4cec95101b83219fe
#
_entry.id   5d644eb25c2725b4cec95101b83219fe
#
_cell.length_a   1.000
_cell.length_b   1.000
_cell.length_c   1.000
_cell.angle_alpha   90.00
_cell.angle_beta   90.00
_cell.angle_gamma   90.00
#
_symmetry.space_group_name_H-M   'P 1'
#
loop_
_entity.id
_entity.type
_entity.pdbx_description
1 polymer ?
#
loop_
_entity_poly.entity_id
_entity_poly.type
_entity_poly.pdbx_seq_one_letter_code
_entity_poly.pdbx_strand_id
1 'polypeptide(L)'
;YLYREGYIDANPARGVAPAKVERKLPQILTSKEVELFLEQPECTDAKGYRDHAMLELLYATGIRVSELIALDIGDLNLPAGFIRCSSSKKERIIPLYHGAVKALQDYIKGVRPQLIADTEETALFVNMNGERMSRQGFWKIIKHYQEKAGIQKDITPHTLRHSFAVHLLENGADLRAIQEMLGHADISSTQIYTHVIKNQLKDVYQKAHPRA
;
A
#
# COMPACT_ATOMS: atom_id res chain seq x y z
N TYR A 1 -19.03 23.78 -21.96
CA TYR A 1 -18.49 25.04 -22.49
C TYR A 1 -19.44 25.63 -23.54
N LEU A 2 -19.59 25.03 -24.74
CA LEU A 2 -20.34 25.54 -25.87
C LEU A 2 -21.78 25.98 -25.53
N TYR A 3 -22.52 25.22 -24.74
CA TYR A 3 -23.86 25.59 -24.26
C TYR A 3 -23.82 26.74 -23.27
N ARG A 4 -22.80 26.82 -22.41
CA ARG A 4 -22.66 27.85 -21.39
C ARG A 4 -22.30 29.22 -21.99
N GLU A 5 -21.55 29.19 -23.10
CA GLU A 5 -21.16 30.40 -23.86
C GLU A 5 -22.16 30.76 -24.97
N GLY A 6 -23.30 30.06 -25.06
CA GLY A 6 -24.36 30.39 -26.02
C GLY A 6 -24.11 30.01 -27.49
N TYR A 7 -23.09 29.18 -27.77
CA TYR A 7 -22.82 28.71 -29.13
C TYR A 7 -23.79 27.62 -29.62
N ILE A 8 -24.50 26.97 -28.68
CA ILE A 8 -25.52 25.97 -28.96
C ILE A 8 -26.70 26.16 -28.01
N ASP A 9 -27.93 25.97 -28.50
CA ASP A 9 -29.17 26.21 -27.76
C ASP A 9 -29.52 25.15 -26.73
N ALA A 10 -28.94 23.98 -26.87
CA ALA A 10 -29.17 22.87 -25.94
C ALA A 10 -27.89 22.09 -25.66
N ASN A 11 -27.75 21.53 -24.43
CA ASN A 11 -26.67 20.66 -24.10
C ASN A 11 -26.93 19.25 -24.65
N PRO A 12 -26.21 18.77 -25.67
CA PRO A 12 -26.45 17.44 -26.29
C PRO A 12 -26.18 16.28 -25.33
N ALA A 13 -25.41 16.52 -24.24
CA ALA A 13 -25.13 15.49 -23.23
C ALA A 13 -26.20 15.41 -22.13
N ARG A 14 -27.22 16.29 -22.11
CA ARG A 14 -28.22 16.34 -21.04
C ARG A 14 -29.07 15.06 -20.94
N GLY A 15 -29.23 14.33 -22.05
CA GLY A 15 -30.00 13.08 -22.11
C GLY A 15 -29.16 11.82 -22.00
N VAL A 16 -27.83 11.93 -21.91
CA VAL A 16 -26.93 10.78 -21.81
C VAL A 16 -26.87 10.30 -20.37
N ALA A 17 -27.55 9.21 -20.07
CA ALA A 17 -27.39 8.55 -18.77
C ALA A 17 -25.96 8.02 -18.63
N PRO A 18 -25.23 8.31 -17.55
CA PRO A 18 -23.90 7.73 -17.33
C PRO A 18 -24.02 6.20 -17.30
N ALA A 19 -23.15 5.53 -18.04
CA ALA A 19 -23.09 4.09 -18.01
C ALA A 19 -22.90 3.59 -16.57
N LYS A 20 -23.71 2.64 -16.12
CA LYS A 20 -23.49 1.98 -14.82
C LYS A 20 -22.18 1.20 -14.93
N VAL A 21 -21.11 1.78 -14.39
CA VAL A 21 -19.85 1.07 -14.22
C VAL A 21 -20.06 0.06 -13.11
N GLU A 22 -20.09 -1.23 -13.44
CA GLU A 22 -20.02 -2.30 -12.46
C GLU A 22 -18.71 -2.13 -11.65
N ARG A 23 -18.83 -1.78 -10.40
CA ARG A 23 -17.68 -1.72 -9.49
C ARG A 23 -17.29 -3.17 -9.18
N LYS A 24 -16.34 -3.72 -9.95
CA LYS A 24 -15.70 -4.98 -9.57
C LYS A 24 -15.11 -4.82 -8.18
N LEU A 25 -15.37 -5.78 -7.30
CA LEU A 25 -14.72 -5.82 -6.00
C LEU A 25 -13.18 -5.85 -6.23
N PRO A 26 -12.41 -5.07 -5.46
CA PRO A 26 -10.97 -5.06 -5.61
C PRO A 26 -10.42 -6.47 -5.36
N GLN A 27 -9.45 -6.87 -6.15
CA GLN A 27 -8.73 -8.12 -5.92
C GLN A 27 -7.95 -8.02 -4.62
N ILE A 28 -8.04 -9.07 -3.81
CA ILE A 28 -7.37 -9.19 -2.53
C ILE A 28 -6.50 -10.43 -2.58
N LEU A 29 -5.28 -10.33 -2.11
CA LEU A 29 -4.40 -11.46 -1.88
C LEU A 29 -4.77 -12.11 -0.53
N THR A 30 -4.74 -13.40 -0.44
CA THR A 30 -4.80 -14.12 0.83
C THR A 30 -3.50 -13.92 1.62
N SER A 31 -3.52 -14.16 2.92
CA SER A 31 -2.30 -14.08 3.75
C SER A 31 -1.17 -14.97 3.21
N LYS A 32 -1.51 -16.17 2.72
CA LYS A 32 -0.54 -17.09 2.11
C LYS A 32 0.05 -16.55 0.80
N GLU A 33 -0.76 -15.91 -0.04
CA GLU A 33 -0.27 -15.29 -1.28
C GLU A 33 0.62 -14.08 -0.98
N VAL A 34 0.31 -13.31 0.08
CA VAL A 34 1.16 -12.20 0.52
C VAL A 34 2.49 -12.73 1.06
N GLU A 35 2.49 -13.71 1.95
CA GLU A 35 3.72 -14.34 2.46
C GLU A 35 4.58 -14.85 1.30
N LEU A 36 3.99 -15.65 0.41
CA LEU A 36 4.68 -16.15 -0.77
C LEU A 36 5.29 -15.03 -1.62
N PHE A 37 4.59 -13.91 -1.78
CA PHE A 37 5.06 -12.77 -2.55
C PHE A 37 6.21 -12.03 -1.85
N LEU A 38 6.12 -11.81 -0.54
CA LEU A 38 7.13 -11.11 0.24
C LEU A 38 8.43 -11.91 0.40
N GLU A 39 8.36 -13.23 0.32
CA GLU A 39 9.52 -14.13 0.39
C GLU A 39 10.30 -14.25 -0.94
N GLN A 40 9.78 -13.69 -2.05
CA GLN A 40 10.45 -13.84 -3.34
C GLN A 40 11.78 -13.11 -3.47
N PRO A 41 12.00 -11.92 -2.88
CA PRO A 41 13.31 -11.28 -2.93
C PRO A 41 14.35 -12.07 -2.15
N GLU A 42 15.36 -12.60 -2.84
CA GLU A 42 16.49 -13.27 -2.19
C GLU A 42 17.47 -12.22 -1.65
N CYS A 43 17.67 -12.22 -0.33
CA CYS A 43 18.60 -11.31 0.34
C CYS A 43 20.07 -11.76 0.18
N THR A 44 20.51 -11.95 -1.07
CA THR A 44 21.88 -12.36 -1.42
C THR A 44 22.70 -11.23 -2.03
N ASP A 45 22.01 -10.24 -2.58
CA ASP A 45 22.62 -9.06 -3.20
C ASP A 45 21.93 -7.76 -2.78
N ALA A 46 22.51 -6.64 -3.14
CA ALA A 46 21.99 -5.32 -2.78
C ALA A 46 20.58 -5.06 -3.30
N LYS A 47 20.23 -5.61 -4.47
CA LYS A 47 18.90 -5.48 -5.06
C LYS A 47 17.87 -6.28 -4.25
N GLY A 48 18.19 -7.51 -3.89
CA GLY A 48 17.29 -8.37 -3.10
C GLY A 48 16.96 -7.78 -1.75
N TYR A 49 17.95 -7.31 -0.99
CA TYR A 49 17.73 -6.64 0.30
C TYR A 49 16.87 -5.39 0.17
N ARG A 50 17.14 -4.54 -0.83
CA ARG A 50 16.33 -3.33 -1.09
C ARG A 50 14.90 -3.70 -1.42
N ASP A 51 14.70 -4.61 -2.36
CA ASP A 51 13.39 -5.00 -2.86
C ASP A 51 12.56 -5.65 -1.74
N HIS A 52 13.18 -6.52 -0.92
CA HIS A 52 12.56 -7.11 0.25
C HIS A 52 12.09 -6.03 1.24
N ALA A 53 12.96 -5.10 1.61
CA ALA A 53 12.60 -4.01 2.51
C ALA A 53 11.47 -3.12 1.96
N MET A 54 11.45 -2.86 0.64
CA MET A 54 10.39 -2.08 0.00
C MET A 54 9.03 -2.80 0.06
N LEU A 55 9.00 -4.09 -0.25
CA LEU A 55 7.76 -4.88 -0.24
C LEU A 55 7.23 -5.06 1.18
N GLU A 56 8.11 -5.37 2.13
CA GLU A 56 7.79 -5.47 3.56
C GLU A 56 7.19 -4.16 4.08
N LEU A 57 7.82 -3.01 3.81
CA LEU A 57 7.32 -1.72 4.26
C LEU A 57 5.98 -1.37 3.64
N LEU A 58 5.80 -1.63 2.34
CA LEU A 58 4.53 -1.36 1.67
C LEU A 58 3.38 -2.17 2.28
N TYR A 59 3.62 -3.45 2.54
CA TYR A 59 2.60 -4.31 3.16
C TYR A 59 2.40 -3.98 4.65
N ALA A 60 3.45 -3.68 5.40
CA ALA A 60 3.35 -3.32 6.82
C ALA A 60 2.51 -2.06 7.07
N THR A 61 2.49 -1.14 6.12
CA THR A 61 1.92 0.20 6.33
C THR A 61 0.71 0.50 5.45
N GLY A 62 0.56 -0.21 4.35
CA GLY A 62 -0.45 0.07 3.35
C GLY A 62 -0.36 1.48 2.73
N ILE A 63 0.78 2.16 2.80
CA ILE A 63 0.97 3.51 2.22
C ILE A 63 0.87 3.48 0.70
N ARG A 64 0.68 4.66 0.09
CA ARG A 64 0.67 4.77 -1.37
C ARG A 64 2.10 4.67 -1.92
N VAL A 65 2.25 4.17 -3.14
CA VAL A 65 3.57 4.14 -3.81
C VAL A 65 4.23 5.51 -3.85
N SER A 66 3.45 6.56 -4.09
CA SER A 66 3.99 7.93 -4.07
C SER A 66 4.56 8.33 -2.71
N GLU A 67 3.96 7.85 -1.63
CA GLU A 67 4.44 8.06 -0.28
C GLU A 67 5.68 7.19 -0.02
N LEU A 68 5.64 5.90 -0.40
CA LEU A 68 6.77 4.97 -0.26
C LEU A 68 8.05 5.49 -0.90
N ILE A 69 7.98 5.96 -2.14
CA ILE A 69 9.15 6.47 -2.86
C ILE A 69 9.60 7.86 -2.40
N ALA A 70 8.69 8.62 -1.77
CA ALA A 70 9.01 9.93 -1.21
C ALA A 70 9.64 9.88 0.18
N LEU A 71 9.63 8.71 0.85
CA LEU A 71 10.23 8.58 2.18
C LEU A 71 11.72 8.87 2.16
N ASP A 72 12.15 9.58 3.19
CA ASP A 72 13.55 9.78 3.52
C ASP A 72 13.95 8.92 4.74
N ILE A 73 15.24 8.74 4.96
CA ILE A 73 15.74 8.00 6.14
C ILE A 73 15.25 8.64 7.43
N GLY A 74 15.17 9.98 7.48
CA GLY A 74 14.70 10.74 8.63
C GLY A 74 13.22 10.52 8.99
N ASP A 75 12.43 9.91 8.10
CA ASP A 75 11.04 9.56 8.35
C ASP A 75 10.88 8.27 9.16
N LEU A 76 11.97 7.52 9.38
CA LEU A 76 11.94 6.25 10.10
C LEU A 76 12.40 6.42 11.55
N ASN A 77 11.67 5.80 12.45
CA ASN A 77 12.11 5.56 13.83
C ASN A 77 12.12 4.06 14.09
N LEU A 78 13.17 3.38 13.64
CA LEU A 78 13.28 1.92 13.75
C LEU A 78 13.41 1.43 15.21
N PRO A 79 14.07 2.15 16.14
CA PRO A 79 14.07 1.76 17.55
C PRO A 79 12.68 1.77 18.17
N ALA A 80 11.83 2.71 17.80
CA ALA A 80 10.45 2.79 18.28
C ALA A 80 9.45 2.04 17.37
N GLY A 81 9.89 1.50 16.22
CA GLY A 81 9.08 0.68 15.33
C GLY A 81 7.98 1.42 14.61
N PHE A 82 8.26 2.62 14.08
CA PHE A 82 7.27 3.34 13.28
C PHE A 82 7.91 4.17 12.14
N ILE A 83 7.07 4.58 11.20
CA ILE A 83 7.39 5.60 10.20
C ILE A 83 6.49 6.83 10.36
N ARG A 84 7.01 7.98 9.97
CA ARG A 84 6.25 9.21 9.73
C ARG A 84 5.95 9.31 8.24
N CYS A 85 4.68 9.40 7.90
CA CYS A 85 4.26 9.53 6.52
C CYS A 85 3.55 10.87 6.35
N SER A 86 4.19 11.77 5.61
CA SER A 86 3.64 13.09 5.32
C SER A 86 2.87 13.06 4.01
N SER A 87 1.64 13.52 4.03
CA SER A 87 0.87 13.84 2.83
C SER A 87 0.58 15.33 2.80
N SER A 88 0.17 15.87 1.65
CA SER A 88 -0.07 17.32 1.46
C SER A 88 -1.00 17.97 2.52
N LYS A 89 -1.70 17.20 3.33
CA LYS A 89 -2.69 17.70 4.29
C LYS A 89 -2.51 17.22 5.73
N LYS A 90 -1.81 16.12 5.96
CA LYS A 90 -1.62 15.54 7.31
C LYS A 90 -0.36 14.69 7.37
N GLU A 91 0.33 14.81 8.49
CA GLU A 91 1.34 13.86 8.93
C GLU A 91 0.66 12.75 9.74
N ARG A 92 1.11 11.51 9.55
CA ARG A 92 0.62 10.35 10.31
C ARG A 92 1.76 9.43 10.68
N ILE A 93 1.63 8.83 11.85
CA ILE A 93 2.56 7.82 12.36
C ILE A 93 1.96 6.45 12.10
N ILE A 94 2.73 5.56 11.49
CA ILE A 94 2.28 4.21 11.16
C ILE A 94 3.24 3.22 11.81
N PRO A 95 2.75 2.31 12.69
CA PRO A 95 3.60 1.31 13.33
C PRO A 95 4.09 0.26 12.32
N LEU A 96 5.24 -0.32 12.64
CA LEU A 96 5.87 -1.39 11.88
C LEU A 96 5.96 -2.67 12.72
N TYR A 97 5.64 -3.80 12.14
CA TYR A 97 5.91 -5.08 12.77
C TYR A 97 7.40 -5.46 12.67
N HIS A 98 7.82 -6.39 13.52
CA HIS A 98 9.24 -6.73 13.70
C HIS A 98 9.95 -7.13 12.40
N GLY A 99 9.29 -7.92 11.52
CA GLY A 99 9.86 -8.33 10.23
C GLY A 99 10.20 -7.15 9.33
N ALA A 100 9.29 -6.17 9.20
CA ALA A 100 9.51 -4.96 8.42
C ALA A 100 10.64 -4.10 9.01
N VAL A 101 10.70 -3.98 10.35
CA VAL A 101 11.81 -3.27 11.03
C VAL A 101 13.15 -3.93 10.73
N LYS A 102 13.21 -5.26 10.80
CA LYS A 102 14.44 -6.02 10.49
C LYS A 102 14.86 -5.84 9.04
N ALA A 103 13.94 -6.04 8.11
CA ALA A 103 14.23 -5.87 6.68
C ALA A 103 14.77 -4.46 6.35
N LEU A 104 14.18 -3.43 6.96
CA LEU A 104 14.66 -2.04 6.83
C LEU A 104 16.04 -1.85 7.45
N GLN A 105 16.30 -2.43 8.62
CA GLN A 105 17.62 -2.34 9.27
C GLN A 105 18.70 -2.99 8.41
N ASP A 106 18.44 -4.20 7.89
CA ASP A 106 19.38 -4.95 7.06
C ASP A 106 19.69 -4.18 5.77
N TYR A 107 18.68 -3.58 5.14
CA TYR A 107 18.86 -2.75 3.97
C TYR A 107 19.65 -1.46 4.28
N ILE A 108 19.21 -0.68 5.28
CA ILE A 108 19.76 0.65 5.55
C ILE A 108 21.21 0.57 6.02
N LYS A 109 21.53 -0.40 6.90
CA LYS A 109 22.87 -0.52 7.48
C LYS A 109 23.82 -1.32 6.60
N GLY A 110 23.31 -2.40 5.99
CA GLY A 110 24.16 -3.35 5.27
C GLY A 110 24.37 -3.02 3.80
N VAL A 111 23.38 -2.44 3.16
CA VAL A 111 23.34 -2.42 1.69
C VAL A 111 23.23 -1.01 1.12
N ARG A 112 22.34 -0.19 1.65
CA ARG A 112 22.12 1.17 1.12
C ARG A 112 23.40 2.01 1.00
N PRO A 113 24.35 1.98 1.97
CA PRO A 113 25.60 2.74 1.84
C PRO A 113 26.45 2.35 0.63
N GLN A 114 26.28 1.14 0.12
CA GLN A 114 27.00 0.65 -1.07
C GLN A 114 26.31 1.08 -2.38
N LEU A 115 25.04 1.46 -2.32
CA LEU A 115 24.26 1.87 -3.49
C LEU A 115 24.32 3.37 -3.76
N ILE A 116 24.40 4.19 -2.70
CA ILE A 116 24.46 5.65 -2.85
C ILE A 116 25.84 6.11 -3.29
N ALA A 117 25.88 6.98 -4.31
CA ALA A 117 27.11 7.64 -4.73
C ALA A 117 27.36 8.93 -3.94
N ASP A 118 26.29 9.60 -3.49
CA ASP A 118 26.33 10.82 -2.70
C ASP A 118 25.90 10.52 -1.27
N THR A 119 26.75 10.85 -0.30
CA THR A 119 26.45 10.68 1.13
C THR A 119 25.32 11.56 1.62
N GLU A 120 24.99 12.63 0.90
CA GLU A 120 23.89 13.55 1.18
C GLU A 120 22.52 13.05 0.64
N GLU A 121 22.50 11.91 -0.09
CA GLU A 121 21.23 11.35 -0.56
C GLU A 121 20.35 10.92 0.62
N THR A 122 19.21 11.59 0.78
CA THR A 122 18.27 11.37 1.88
C THR A 122 17.23 10.29 1.61
N ALA A 123 16.99 9.96 0.31
CA ALA A 123 15.96 8.98 -0.07
C ALA A 123 16.15 7.66 0.67
N LEU A 124 15.08 7.15 1.25
CA LEU A 124 15.10 5.84 1.90
C LEU A 124 15.45 4.76 0.88
N PHE A 125 14.73 4.70 -0.23
CA PHE A 125 14.95 3.70 -1.27
C PHE A 125 15.57 4.32 -2.53
N VAL A 126 16.68 3.74 -2.93
CA VAL A 126 17.41 4.17 -4.11
C VAL A 126 17.43 3.08 -5.20
N ASN A 127 17.57 3.51 -6.45
CA ASN A 127 17.81 2.62 -7.58
C ASN A 127 19.27 2.12 -7.60
N MET A 128 19.64 1.33 -8.61
CA MET A 128 21.01 0.81 -8.72
C MET A 128 22.05 1.88 -9.14
N ASN A 129 21.60 3.10 -9.48
CA ASN A 129 22.46 4.24 -9.75
C ASN A 129 22.66 5.14 -8.52
N GLY A 130 22.07 4.77 -7.37
CA GLY A 130 22.14 5.55 -6.13
C GLY A 130 21.16 6.71 -6.03
N GLU A 131 20.25 6.85 -6.99
CA GLU A 131 19.21 7.89 -7.01
C GLU A 131 17.89 7.38 -6.43
N ARG A 132 17.04 8.30 -5.95
CA ARG A 132 15.70 7.97 -5.45
C ARG A 132 14.92 7.04 -6.39
N MET A 133 14.31 6.01 -5.84
CA MET A 133 13.51 5.05 -6.59
C MET A 133 12.33 5.74 -7.30
N SER A 134 12.10 5.37 -8.57
CA SER A 134 10.96 5.87 -9.34
C SER A 134 9.73 4.96 -9.20
N ARG A 135 8.52 5.50 -9.48
CA ARG A 135 7.29 4.71 -9.55
C ARG A 135 7.39 3.57 -10.58
N GLN A 136 7.98 3.85 -11.73
CA GLN A 136 8.17 2.85 -12.79
C GLN A 136 9.14 1.76 -12.35
N GLY A 137 10.24 2.13 -11.66
CA GLY A 137 11.17 1.19 -11.07
C GLY A 137 10.50 0.25 -10.09
N PHE A 138 9.71 0.80 -9.17
CA PHE A 138 8.98 0.01 -8.20
C PHE A 138 7.90 -0.88 -8.84
N TRP A 139 7.20 -0.39 -9.87
CA TRP A 139 6.26 -1.21 -10.64
C TRP A 139 6.93 -2.44 -11.26
N LYS A 140 8.12 -2.27 -11.84
CA LYS A 140 8.91 -3.40 -12.39
C LYS A 140 9.28 -4.42 -11.32
N ILE A 141 9.61 -3.96 -10.11
CA ILE A 141 9.90 -4.82 -8.95
C ILE A 141 8.68 -5.69 -8.62
N ILE A 142 7.50 -5.09 -8.48
CA ILE A 142 6.26 -5.83 -8.19
C ILE A 142 6.00 -6.89 -9.26
N LYS A 143 6.07 -6.53 -10.54
CA LYS A 143 5.80 -7.48 -11.64
C LYS A 143 6.79 -8.62 -11.69
N HIS A 144 8.07 -8.32 -11.50
CA HIS A 144 9.13 -9.33 -11.43
C HIS A 144 8.85 -10.38 -10.33
N TYR A 145 8.52 -9.93 -9.12
CA TYR A 145 8.27 -10.86 -8.02
C TYR A 145 6.90 -11.53 -8.08
N GLN A 146 5.91 -10.90 -8.72
CA GLN A 146 4.63 -11.56 -9.06
C GLN A 146 4.85 -12.77 -9.97
N GLU A 147 5.65 -12.60 -11.04
CA GLU A 147 6.00 -13.69 -11.97
C GLU A 147 6.79 -14.78 -11.25
N LYS A 148 7.79 -14.41 -10.45
CA LYS A 148 8.62 -15.35 -9.68
C LYS A 148 7.79 -16.16 -8.68
N ALA A 149 6.79 -15.55 -8.04
CA ALA A 149 5.86 -16.20 -7.12
C ALA A 149 4.82 -17.10 -7.83
N GLY A 150 4.66 -17.00 -9.14
CA GLY A 150 3.64 -17.74 -9.90
C GLY A 150 2.20 -17.35 -9.56
N ILE A 151 1.99 -16.17 -8.96
CA ILE A 151 0.66 -15.69 -8.55
C ILE A 151 -0.12 -15.18 -9.75
N GLN A 152 -1.26 -15.81 -10.04
CA GLN A 152 -2.09 -15.50 -11.20
C GLN A 152 -2.90 -14.19 -11.05
N LYS A 153 -3.16 -13.77 -9.82
CA LYS A 153 -3.82 -12.50 -9.56
C LYS A 153 -2.93 -11.33 -9.96
N ASP A 154 -3.52 -10.28 -10.52
CA ASP A 154 -2.76 -9.07 -10.85
C ASP A 154 -2.36 -8.31 -9.59
N ILE A 155 -1.06 -8.40 -9.24
CA ILE A 155 -0.51 -7.69 -8.09
C ILE A 155 -0.14 -6.27 -8.50
N THR A 156 -0.78 -5.33 -7.84
CA THR A 156 -0.51 -3.91 -7.93
C THR A 156 -0.26 -3.35 -6.53
N PRO A 157 0.34 -2.17 -6.39
CA PRO A 157 0.42 -1.50 -5.09
C PRO A 157 -0.95 -1.30 -4.43
N HIS A 158 -2.00 -1.10 -5.23
CA HIS A 158 -3.37 -0.99 -4.72
C HIS A 158 -3.88 -2.34 -4.20
N THR A 159 -3.55 -3.44 -4.89
CA THR A 159 -3.90 -4.80 -4.44
C THR A 159 -3.27 -5.08 -3.08
N LEU A 160 -1.98 -4.79 -2.89
CA LEU A 160 -1.28 -4.96 -1.62
C LEU A 160 -1.87 -4.08 -0.51
N ARG A 161 -2.17 -2.82 -0.80
CA ARG A 161 -2.81 -1.91 0.15
C ARG A 161 -4.23 -2.37 0.53
N HIS A 162 -5.02 -2.89 -0.42
CA HIS A 162 -6.33 -3.45 -0.13
C HIS A 162 -6.23 -4.71 0.73
N SER A 163 -5.27 -5.59 0.42
CA SER A 163 -5.02 -6.80 1.21
C SER A 163 -4.61 -6.44 2.63
N PHE A 164 -3.71 -5.47 2.84
CA PHE A 164 -3.37 -4.95 4.15
C PHE A 164 -4.61 -4.52 4.94
N ALA A 165 -5.47 -3.68 4.34
CA ALA A 165 -6.66 -3.18 5.02
C ALA A 165 -7.65 -4.30 5.40
N VAL A 166 -7.86 -5.25 4.48
CA VAL A 166 -8.76 -6.39 4.72
C VAL A 166 -8.20 -7.31 5.79
N HIS A 167 -6.91 -7.65 5.74
CA HIS A 167 -6.29 -8.52 6.74
C HIS A 167 -6.32 -7.90 8.13
N LEU A 168 -6.12 -6.58 8.26
CA LEU A 168 -6.29 -5.91 9.56
C LEU A 168 -7.74 -6.00 10.06
N LEU A 169 -8.72 -5.78 9.18
CA LEU A 169 -10.14 -5.90 9.55
C LEU A 169 -10.49 -7.33 9.95
N GLU A 170 -10.07 -8.33 9.20
CA GLU A 170 -10.30 -9.75 9.49
C GLU A 170 -9.70 -10.15 10.84
N ASN A 171 -8.61 -9.50 11.25
CA ASN A 171 -7.99 -9.69 12.56
C ASN A 171 -8.54 -8.74 13.66
N GLY A 172 -9.66 -8.07 13.40
CA GLY A 172 -10.40 -7.31 14.41
C GLY A 172 -9.94 -5.88 14.63
N ALA A 173 -9.12 -5.33 13.74
CA ALA A 173 -8.73 -3.92 13.84
C ALA A 173 -9.93 -2.99 13.58
N ASP A 174 -9.98 -1.87 14.30
CA ASP A 174 -11.01 -0.85 14.09
C ASP A 174 -10.85 -0.15 12.74
N LEU A 175 -11.99 0.06 12.06
CA LEU A 175 -12.01 0.70 10.76
C LEU A 175 -11.45 2.13 10.78
N ARG A 176 -11.67 2.88 11.86
CA ARG A 176 -11.15 4.24 12.00
C ARG A 176 -9.62 4.26 12.10
N ALA A 177 -9.05 3.32 12.87
CA ALA A 177 -7.61 3.16 12.95
C ALA A 177 -6.99 2.87 11.59
N ILE A 178 -7.60 1.97 10.80
CA ILE A 178 -7.17 1.67 9.43
C ILE A 178 -7.29 2.90 8.52
N GLN A 179 -8.36 3.66 8.64
CA GLN A 179 -8.53 4.91 7.87
C GLN A 179 -7.41 5.92 8.16
N GLU A 180 -7.06 6.09 9.43
CA GLU A 180 -5.97 6.97 9.85
C GLU A 180 -4.63 6.50 9.29
N MET A 181 -4.31 5.21 9.42
CA MET A 181 -3.08 4.63 8.86
C MET A 181 -3.01 4.80 7.34
N LEU A 182 -4.10 4.57 6.63
CA LEU A 182 -4.17 4.71 5.18
C LEU A 182 -4.21 6.17 4.71
N GLY A 183 -4.51 7.13 5.58
CA GLY A 183 -4.65 8.55 5.22
C GLY A 183 -5.79 8.79 4.22
N HIS A 184 -6.94 8.15 4.45
CA HIS A 184 -8.15 8.40 3.67
C HIS A 184 -8.82 9.69 4.16
N ALA A 185 -8.97 10.66 3.27
CA ALA A 185 -9.65 11.91 3.60
C ALA A 185 -11.16 11.74 3.74
N ASP A 186 -11.75 10.67 3.17
CA ASP A 186 -13.18 10.43 3.13
C ASP A 186 -13.50 8.95 3.45
N ILE A 187 -14.55 8.75 4.23
CA ILE A 187 -15.11 7.45 4.60
C ILE A 187 -15.53 6.64 3.36
N SER A 188 -15.97 7.33 2.30
CA SER A 188 -16.40 6.68 1.06
C SER A 188 -15.31 5.78 0.43
N SER A 189 -14.05 6.14 0.58
CA SER A 189 -12.90 5.32 0.13
C SER A 189 -12.77 4.01 0.91
N THR A 190 -13.41 3.92 2.08
CA THR A 190 -13.35 2.76 2.97
C THR A 190 -14.64 1.93 2.91
N GLN A 191 -15.69 2.44 2.25
CA GLN A 191 -16.94 1.70 2.04
C GLN A 191 -16.74 0.38 1.28
N ILE A 192 -15.67 0.26 0.50
CA ILE A 192 -15.32 -1.01 -0.18
C ILE A 192 -15.06 -2.15 0.81
N TYR A 193 -14.72 -1.85 2.07
CA TYR A 193 -14.50 -2.84 3.13
C TYR A 193 -15.75 -3.15 3.97
N THR A 194 -16.88 -2.52 3.69
CA THR A 194 -18.13 -2.70 4.48
C THR A 194 -18.61 -4.15 4.46
N HIS A 195 -18.35 -4.90 3.40
CA HIS A 195 -18.73 -6.31 3.31
C HIS A 195 -17.92 -7.18 4.30
N VAL A 196 -16.65 -6.86 4.53
CA VAL A 196 -15.81 -7.55 5.53
C VAL A 196 -16.36 -7.33 6.93
N ILE A 197 -16.73 -6.08 7.25
CA ILE A 197 -17.32 -5.71 8.55
C ILE A 197 -18.66 -6.45 8.77
N LYS A 198 -19.49 -6.56 7.73
CA LYS A 198 -20.77 -7.30 7.83
C LYS A 198 -20.57 -8.77 8.14
N ASN A 199 -19.58 -9.40 7.53
CA ASN A 199 -19.26 -10.80 7.80
C ASN A 199 -18.75 -10.97 9.24
N GLN A 200 -17.84 -10.12 9.70
CA GLN A 200 -17.37 -10.14 11.09
C GLN A 200 -18.49 -9.93 12.10
N LEU A 201 -19.38 -8.97 11.86
CA LEU A 201 -20.54 -8.73 12.73
C LEU A 201 -21.42 -9.97 12.85
N LYS A 202 -21.65 -10.67 11.73
CA LYS A 202 -22.40 -11.92 11.73
C LYS A 202 -21.70 -13.01 12.54
N ASP A 203 -20.39 -13.17 12.35
CA ASP A 203 -19.59 -14.18 13.05
C ASP A 203 -19.51 -13.89 14.56
N VAL A 204 -19.29 -12.61 14.93
CA VAL A 204 -19.29 -12.19 16.34
C VAL A 204 -20.67 -12.37 16.96
N TYR A 205 -21.75 -12.01 16.24
CA TYR A 205 -23.11 -12.22 16.71
C TYR A 205 -23.40 -13.70 16.95
N GLN A 206 -23.07 -14.56 15.99
CA GLN A 206 -23.29 -16.01 16.13
C GLN A 206 -22.47 -16.64 17.26
N LYS A 207 -21.26 -16.13 17.52
CA LYS A 207 -20.41 -16.63 18.61
C LYS A 207 -20.79 -16.09 19.99
N ALA A 208 -21.31 -14.87 20.05
CA ALA A 208 -21.51 -14.14 21.31
C ALA A 208 -22.97 -14.05 21.74
N HIS A 209 -23.94 -14.19 20.83
CA HIS A 209 -25.35 -14.04 21.18
C HIS A 209 -25.91 -15.35 21.77
N PRO A 210 -26.51 -15.30 22.96
CA PRO A 210 -26.97 -16.51 23.68
C PRO A 210 -28.04 -17.36 22.97
N ARG A 211 -28.60 -16.85 21.87
CA ARG A 211 -29.65 -17.49 21.06
C ARG A 211 -29.32 -17.53 19.56
N ALA A 212 -28.04 -17.32 19.15
CA ALA A 212 -27.66 -17.45 17.77
C ALA A 212 -27.40 -18.91 17.39
#